data_1d66704b14c9398c42bd9417cc41f01a
#
_entry.id   1d66704b14c9398c42bd9417cc41f01a
#
_cell.length_a   1.000
_cell.length_b   1.000
_cell.length_c   1.000
_cell.angle_alpha   90.00
_cell.angle_beta   90.00
_cell.angle_gamma   90.00
#
_symmetry.space_group_name_H-M   'P 1'
#
loop_
_entity.id
_entity.type
_entity.pdbx_description
1 polymer ?
#
loop_
_entity_poly.entity_id
_entity_poly.type
_entity_poly.pdbx_seq_one_letter_code
_entity_poly.pdbx_strand_id
1 'polypeptide(L)'
;MATFIWFCVAALVVFLDQLSKYLTVLYLKPVGTFPILQDALHLTYVENRGAAFGMLADNRWVFMVVSAVSIVALSVYLIRKKPKSRLLCLSLAFVIGGGIGNMIDRVALGYVVDMIDFRLIHFAVFNVADSFVCVGAGMLMLYLILSMRREVLAERATASVQPQDPAEEAHPDAPAPYEAAADTTAPEGQRSDATDSRSSTDRPPDGGAPDA
;
A
#
# COMPACT_ATOMS: atom_id res chain seq x y z
N MET A 1 2.89 -18.53 7.63
CA MET A 1 4.14 -18.82 6.90
C MET A 1 4.62 -17.62 6.04
N ALA A 2 3.78 -16.99 5.22
CA ALA A 2 4.25 -15.90 4.34
C ALA A 2 4.93 -14.71 5.07
N THR A 3 4.39 -14.24 6.20
CA THR A 3 4.97 -13.12 6.95
C THR A 3 6.34 -13.44 7.54
N PHE A 4 6.58 -14.69 7.96
CA PHE A 4 7.86 -15.14 8.52
C PHE A 4 9.01 -14.98 7.52
N ILE A 5 8.77 -15.28 6.23
CA ILE A 5 9.78 -15.14 5.17
C ILE A 5 10.30 -13.70 5.10
N TRP A 6 9.45 -12.69 5.27
CA TRP A 6 9.86 -11.29 5.22
C TRP A 6 10.72 -10.87 6.40
N PHE A 7 10.47 -11.45 7.58
CA PHE A 7 11.37 -11.26 8.72
C PHE A 7 12.71 -11.99 8.53
N CYS A 8 12.73 -13.14 7.84
CA CYS A 8 14.00 -13.77 7.43
C CYS A 8 14.77 -12.88 6.44
N VAL A 9 14.09 -12.22 5.51
CA VAL A 9 14.73 -11.25 4.61
C VAL A 9 15.28 -10.07 5.40
N ALA A 10 14.52 -9.49 6.33
CA ALA A 10 15.01 -8.42 7.18
C ALA A 10 16.22 -8.85 8.02
N ALA A 11 16.20 -10.05 8.59
CA ALA A 11 17.34 -10.62 9.33
C ALA A 11 18.57 -10.81 8.43
N LEU A 12 18.38 -11.24 7.18
CA LEU A 12 19.47 -11.33 6.20
C LEU A 12 20.09 -9.95 5.91
N VAL A 13 19.25 -8.91 5.75
CA VAL A 13 19.73 -7.53 5.57
C VAL A 13 20.57 -7.08 6.76
N VAL A 14 20.08 -7.32 7.99
CA VAL A 14 20.84 -7.01 9.21
C VAL A 14 22.18 -7.77 9.23
N PHE A 15 22.16 -9.04 8.89
CA PHE A 15 23.39 -9.86 8.84
C PHE A 15 24.40 -9.30 7.83
N LEU A 16 23.96 -8.99 6.62
CA LEU A 16 24.83 -8.43 5.57
C LEU A 16 25.40 -7.08 5.98
N ASP A 17 24.59 -6.22 6.58
CA ASP A 17 25.01 -4.93 7.08
C ASP A 17 26.06 -5.07 8.19
N GLN A 18 25.79 -5.85 9.22
CA GLN A 18 26.70 -6.04 10.34
C GLN A 18 27.99 -6.75 9.94
N LEU A 19 27.91 -7.71 9.01
CA LEU A 19 29.10 -8.36 8.45
C LEU A 19 29.96 -7.34 7.68
N SER A 20 29.35 -6.51 6.83
CA SER A 20 30.09 -5.47 6.09
C SER A 20 30.77 -4.47 7.03
N LYS A 21 30.09 -4.03 8.07
CA LYS A 21 30.63 -3.12 9.10
C LYS A 21 31.75 -3.76 9.90
N TYR A 22 31.60 -5.01 10.29
CA TYR A 22 32.65 -5.78 10.96
C TYR A 22 33.92 -5.86 10.10
N LEU A 23 33.79 -6.23 8.83
CA LEU A 23 34.91 -6.28 7.88
C LEU A 23 35.53 -4.90 7.66
N THR A 24 34.72 -3.86 7.63
CA THR A 24 35.18 -2.46 7.51
C THR A 24 36.02 -2.05 8.73
N VAL A 25 35.57 -2.37 9.94
CA VAL A 25 36.35 -2.08 11.15
C VAL A 25 37.65 -2.87 11.16
N LEU A 26 37.62 -4.13 10.74
CA LEU A 26 38.81 -5.01 10.77
C LEU A 26 39.86 -4.60 9.71
N TYR A 27 39.45 -4.32 8.49
CA TYR A 27 40.38 -4.15 7.37
C TYR A 27 40.50 -2.70 6.88
N LEU A 28 39.43 -1.93 6.93
CA LEU A 28 39.43 -0.57 6.38
C LEU A 28 39.79 0.50 7.41
N LYS A 29 39.36 0.35 8.66
CA LYS A 29 39.68 1.32 9.73
C LYS A 29 41.19 1.57 9.88
N PRO A 30 42.10 0.57 9.84
CA PRO A 30 43.56 0.81 9.92
C PRO A 30 44.14 1.58 8.72
N VAL A 31 43.51 1.47 7.55
CA VAL A 31 43.96 2.09 6.28
C VAL A 31 43.31 3.44 6.06
N GLY A 32 42.13 3.65 6.62
CA GLY A 32 41.31 4.86 6.49
C GLY A 32 40.50 4.93 5.21
N THR A 33 41.15 4.80 4.05
CA THR A 33 40.46 4.83 2.74
C THR A 33 41.15 3.91 1.74
N PHE A 34 40.36 3.27 0.87
CA PHE A 34 40.81 2.39 -0.20
C PHE A 34 40.05 2.73 -1.50
N PRO A 35 40.73 3.15 -2.60
CA PRO A 35 40.08 3.44 -3.87
C PRO A 35 39.69 2.16 -4.59
N ILE A 36 38.39 2.03 -4.95
CA ILE A 36 37.89 1.01 -5.88
C ILE A 36 37.99 1.52 -7.32
N LEU A 37 37.47 2.72 -7.54
CA LEU A 37 37.63 3.48 -8.78
C LEU A 37 38.21 4.84 -8.40
N GLN A 38 39.42 5.14 -8.90
CA GLN A 38 40.10 6.38 -8.59
C GLN A 38 39.22 7.59 -8.89
N ASP A 39 39.16 8.55 -7.96
CA ASP A 39 38.36 9.78 -8.05
C ASP A 39 36.83 9.62 -8.11
N ALA A 40 36.30 8.39 -8.14
CA ALA A 40 34.88 8.13 -8.27
C ALA A 40 34.26 7.38 -7.08
N LEU A 41 34.78 6.20 -6.75
CA LEU A 41 34.24 5.33 -5.71
C LEU A 41 35.37 4.83 -4.81
N HIS A 42 35.27 5.16 -3.54
CA HIS A 42 36.21 4.68 -2.51
C HIS A 42 35.47 3.89 -1.44
N LEU A 43 36.19 3.06 -0.72
CA LEU A 43 35.79 2.62 0.61
C LEU A 43 36.53 3.53 1.61
N THR A 44 35.76 4.24 2.45
CA THR A 44 36.31 5.19 3.43
C THR A 44 35.68 4.91 4.79
N TYR A 45 36.50 4.61 5.81
CA TYR A 45 35.98 4.40 7.17
C TYR A 45 35.53 5.72 7.78
N VAL A 46 34.26 5.78 8.19
CA VAL A 46 33.69 6.96 8.86
C VAL A 46 32.85 6.51 10.07
N GLU A 47 33.07 7.19 11.22
CA GLU A 47 32.20 7.09 12.40
C GLU A 47 31.12 8.17 12.33
N ASN A 48 29.93 7.81 11.88
CA ASN A 48 28.81 8.73 11.71
C ASN A 48 28.03 8.87 13.02
N ARG A 49 28.16 10.01 13.70
CA ARG A 49 27.48 10.33 14.97
C ARG A 49 26.17 11.10 14.79
N GLY A 50 25.81 11.45 13.53
CA GLY A 50 24.60 12.20 13.19
C GLY A 50 23.75 11.55 12.12
N ALA A 51 23.11 12.39 11.29
CA ALA A 51 22.52 12.01 10.02
C ALA A 51 23.47 12.29 8.87
N ALA A 52 22.98 12.08 7.62
CA ALA A 52 23.69 12.48 6.42
C ALA A 52 24.15 13.95 6.54
N PHE A 53 25.39 14.22 6.09
CA PHE A 53 26.04 15.55 6.14
C PHE A 53 26.30 16.12 7.54
N GLY A 54 26.35 15.27 8.60
CA GLY A 54 26.65 15.72 9.96
C GLY A 54 25.54 16.50 10.66
N MET A 55 24.35 16.52 10.08
CA MET A 55 23.18 17.18 10.68
C MET A 55 22.80 16.49 11.99
N LEU A 56 22.49 17.29 13.03
CA LEU A 56 22.04 16.80 14.34
C LEU A 56 23.06 15.85 15.05
N ALA A 57 24.36 16.07 14.85
CA ALA A 57 25.41 15.19 15.41
C ALA A 57 25.27 14.94 16.93
N ASP A 58 24.76 15.91 17.68
CA ASP A 58 24.57 15.80 19.13
C ASP A 58 23.21 15.19 19.53
N ASN A 59 22.29 14.97 18.57
CA ASN A 59 20.93 14.52 18.83
C ASN A 59 20.67 13.08 18.37
N ARG A 60 21.61 12.17 18.59
CA ARG A 60 21.48 10.74 18.24
C ARG A 60 20.17 10.10 18.72
N TRP A 61 19.64 10.56 19.84
CA TRP A 61 18.40 10.05 20.44
C TRP A 61 17.19 10.26 19.54
N VAL A 62 17.15 11.38 18.80
CA VAL A 62 16.05 11.64 17.84
C VAL A 62 16.03 10.55 16.77
N PHE A 63 17.20 10.22 16.20
CA PHE A 63 17.29 9.15 15.18
C PHE A 63 16.95 7.79 15.75
N MET A 64 17.38 7.50 16.97
CA MET A 64 17.05 6.23 17.63
C MET A 64 15.54 6.10 17.86
N VAL A 65 14.90 7.14 18.37
CA VAL A 65 13.44 7.13 18.63
C VAL A 65 12.66 7.01 17.32
N VAL A 66 12.98 7.85 16.30
CA VAL A 66 12.31 7.82 15.01
C VAL A 66 12.48 6.45 14.33
N SER A 67 13.71 5.90 14.32
CA SER A 67 13.98 4.57 13.77
C SER A 67 13.24 3.49 14.54
N ALA A 68 13.25 3.50 15.87
CA ALA A 68 12.55 2.52 16.69
C ALA A 68 11.05 2.54 16.43
N VAL A 69 10.42 3.72 16.44
CA VAL A 69 8.99 3.89 16.15
C VAL A 69 8.67 3.39 14.75
N SER A 70 9.49 3.75 13.74
CA SER A 70 9.30 3.31 12.36
C SER A 70 9.40 1.79 12.23
N ILE A 71 10.45 1.16 12.79
CA ILE A 71 10.66 -0.29 12.78
C ILE A 71 9.47 -1.01 13.41
N VAL A 72 9.02 -0.55 14.59
CA VAL A 72 7.87 -1.15 15.28
C VAL A 72 6.59 -0.98 14.46
N ALA A 73 6.31 0.22 13.98
CA ALA A 73 5.10 0.50 13.19
C ALA A 73 5.04 -0.35 11.91
N LEU A 74 6.14 -0.43 11.14
CA LEU A 74 6.22 -1.23 9.92
C LEU A 74 6.12 -2.73 10.21
N SER A 75 6.75 -3.20 11.29
CA SER A 75 6.66 -4.60 11.72
C SER A 75 5.24 -4.98 12.14
N VAL A 76 4.57 -4.15 12.93
CA VAL A 76 3.17 -4.33 13.32
C VAL A 76 2.25 -4.32 12.10
N TYR A 77 2.47 -3.41 11.16
CA TYR A 77 1.74 -3.38 9.90
C TYR A 77 1.89 -4.68 9.12
N LEU A 78 3.12 -5.18 8.95
CA LEU A 78 3.42 -6.42 8.24
C LEU A 78 2.76 -7.64 8.89
N ILE A 79 2.76 -7.69 10.25
CA ILE A 79 2.17 -8.78 11.01
C ILE A 79 0.63 -8.75 10.95
N ARG A 80 0.02 -7.57 11.15
CA ARG A 80 -1.44 -7.43 11.26
C ARG A 80 -2.14 -7.41 9.92
N LYS A 81 -1.62 -6.65 8.95
CA LYS A 81 -2.26 -6.48 7.64
C LYS A 81 -1.96 -7.62 6.66
N LYS A 82 -0.84 -8.34 6.83
CA LYS A 82 -0.41 -9.46 5.98
C LYS A 82 -0.57 -9.13 4.49
N PRO A 83 0.09 -8.08 3.98
CA PRO A 83 -0.11 -7.63 2.61
C PRO A 83 0.12 -8.76 1.61
N LYS A 84 -0.69 -8.82 0.54
CA LYS A 84 -0.54 -9.81 -0.53
C LYS A 84 0.54 -9.44 -1.55
N SER A 85 0.88 -8.16 -1.67
CA SER A 85 1.88 -7.67 -2.60
C SER A 85 3.29 -8.04 -2.13
N ARG A 86 4.00 -8.82 -2.94
CA ARG A 86 5.40 -9.19 -2.68
C ARG A 86 6.31 -7.95 -2.70
N LEU A 87 6.04 -7.00 -3.60
CA LEU A 87 6.80 -5.76 -3.70
C LEU A 87 6.70 -4.95 -2.40
N LEU A 88 5.48 -4.78 -1.86
CA LEU A 88 5.27 -4.09 -0.58
C LEU A 88 5.96 -4.83 0.58
N CYS A 89 5.81 -6.14 0.67
CA CYS A 89 6.42 -6.90 1.77
C CYS A 89 7.96 -6.85 1.73
N LEU A 90 8.56 -6.94 0.52
CA LEU A 90 10.01 -6.86 0.35
C LEU A 90 10.53 -5.46 0.68
N SER A 91 9.83 -4.40 0.23
CA SER A 91 10.20 -3.02 0.57
C SER A 91 10.20 -2.78 2.07
N LEU A 92 9.16 -3.27 2.78
CA LEU A 92 9.08 -3.17 4.24
C LEU A 92 10.20 -3.97 4.93
N ALA A 93 10.51 -5.18 4.45
CA ALA A 93 11.58 -5.99 5.00
C ALA A 93 12.96 -5.30 4.86
N PHE A 94 13.22 -4.64 3.73
CA PHE A 94 14.45 -3.89 3.50
C PHE A 94 14.57 -2.67 4.44
N VAL A 95 13.49 -1.89 4.58
CA VAL A 95 13.48 -0.74 5.50
C VAL A 95 13.61 -1.18 6.95
N ILE A 96 12.92 -2.24 7.36
CA ILE A 96 13.01 -2.80 8.72
C ILE A 96 14.44 -3.30 8.98
N GLY A 97 15.00 -4.12 8.08
CA GLY A 97 16.33 -4.69 8.24
C GLY A 97 17.43 -3.63 8.28
N GLY A 98 17.42 -2.67 7.35
CA GLY A 98 18.39 -1.57 7.33
C GLY A 98 18.24 -0.65 8.55
N GLY A 99 17.00 -0.36 8.96
CA GLY A 99 16.74 0.39 10.19
C GLY A 99 17.31 -0.29 11.44
N ILE A 100 17.12 -1.62 11.56
CA ILE A 100 17.67 -2.41 12.67
C ILE A 100 19.20 -2.41 12.62
N GLY A 101 19.83 -2.61 11.44
CA GLY A 101 21.28 -2.58 11.28
C GLY A 101 21.91 -1.31 11.83
N ASN A 102 21.39 -0.15 11.42
CA ASN A 102 21.87 1.14 11.93
C ASN A 102 21.50 1.42 13.40
N MET A 103 20.42 0.78 13.90
CA MET A 103 20.07 0.89 15.31
C MET A 103 21.03 0.11 16.20
N ILE A 104 21.47 -1.08 15.78
CA ILE A 104 22.45 -1.90 16.50
C ILE A 104 23.72 -1.08 16.75
N ASP A 105 24.26 -0.44 15.73
CA ASP A 105 25.47 0.39 15.86
C ASP A 105 25.27 1.53 16.85
N ARG A 106 24.15 2.26 16.74
CA ARG A 106 23.88 3.41 17.64
C ARG A 106 23.73 2.99 19.09
N VAL A 107 23.17 1.82 19.36
CA VAL A 107 23.03 1.28 20.72
C VAL A 107 24.36 0.76 21.24
N ALA A 108 25.10 -0.01 20.41
CA ALA A 108 26.32 -0.68 20.84
C ALA A 108 27.54 0.25 20.86
N LEU A 109 27.69 1.12 19.84
CA LEU A 109 28.89 1.92 19.61
C LEU A 109 28.67 3.42 19.89
N GLY A 110 27.42 3.89 19.80
CA GLY A 110 27.09 5.31 19.89
C GLY A 110 27.24 6.09 18.58
N TYR A 111 27.66 5.42 17.51
CA TYR A 111 27.80 5.94 16.14
C TYR A 111 27.45 4.83 15.14
N VAL A 112 27.33 5.17 13.87
CA VAL A 112 27.14 4.21 12.78
C VAL A 112 28.44 4.09 11.99
N VAL A 113 28.83 2.87 11.63
CA VAL A 113 29.98 2.63 10.75
C VAL A 113 29.54 2.79 9.31
N ASP A 114 30.12 3.76 8.60
CA ASP A 114 29.92 4.01 7.19
C ASP A 114 31.19 3.70 6.39
N MET A 115 31.01 3.29 5.08
CA MET A 115 32.15 2.89 4.29
C MET A 115 32.04 3.20 2.80
N ILE A 116 30.86 3.43 2.22
CA ILE A 116 30.68 3.63 0.78
C ILE A 116 30.76 5.13 0.49
N ASP A 117 31.79 5.52 -0.26
CA ASP A 117 32.15 6.92 -0.52
C ASP A 117 32.12 7.22 -2.02
N PHE A 118 31.03 7.85 -2.49
CA PHE A 118 30.90 8.32 -3.87
C PHE A 118 31.50 9.72 -4.03
N ARG A 119 32.80 9.80 -4.28
CA ARG A 119 33.55 11.07 -4.40
C ARG A 119 33.14 11.88 -5.63
N LEU A 120 32.82 11.21 -6.73
CA LEU A 120 32.45 11.88 -7.99
C LEU A 120 31.32 12.91 -7.82
N ILE A 121 30.35 12.61 -6.95
CA ILE A 121 29.19 13.47 -6.69
C ILE A 121 29.23 14.12 -5.30
N HIS A 122 30.32 13.98 -4.58
CA HIS A 122 30.48 14.48 -3.19
C HIS A 122 29.31 14.06 -2.28
N PHE A 123 28.89 12.82 -2.42
CA PHE A 123 27.80 12.29 -1.60
C PHE A 123 28.31 11.92 -0.19
N ALA A 124 27.44 12.04 0.81
CA ALA A 124 27.77 11.62 2.16
C ALA A 124 28.14 10.13 2.18
N VAL A 125 29.19 9.76 2.91
CA VAL A 125 29.56 8.35 3.09
C VAL A 125 28.42 7.62 3.79
N PHE A 126 28.08 6.42 3.33
CA PHE A 126 26.96 5.63 3.82
C PHE A 126 27.34 4.14 3.90
N ASN A 127 26.39 3.28 4.30
CA ASN A 127 26.63 1.88 4.54
C ASN A 127 25.61 0.96 3.81
N VAL A 128 25.72 -0.34 4.04
CA VAL A 128 24.84 -1.35 3.43
C VAL A 128 23.40 -1.21 3.95
N ALA A 129 23.20 -0.91 5.24
CA ALA A 129 21.86 -0.69 5.78
C ALA A 129 21.15 0.49 5.10
N ASP A 130 21.86 1.62 4.90
CA ASP A 130 21.32 2.79 4.19
C ASP A 130 20.94 2.46 2.75
N SER A 131 21.76 1.64 2.07
CA SER A 131 21.46 1.15 0.72
C SER A 131 20.13 0.38 0.70
N PHE A 132 19.91 -0.54 1.64
CA PHE A 132 18.66 -1.28 1.75
C PHE A 132 17.48 -0.39 2.12
N VAL A 133 17.64 0.60 3.00
CA VAL A 133 16.59 1.58 3.32
C VAL A 133 16.22 2.38 2.07
N CYS A 134 17.19 2.88 1.32
CA CYS A 134 16.94 3.66 0.09
C CYS A 134 16.24 2.81 -0.99
N VAL A 135 16.72 1.59 -1.25
CA VAL A 135 16.09 0.68 -2.20
C VAL A 135 14.67 0.31 -1.74
N GLY A 136 14.50 -0.01 -0.44
CA GLY A 136 13.20 -0.31 0.14
C GLY A 136 12.22 0.86 0.04
N ALA A 137 12.67 2.08 0.31
CA ALA A 137 11.86 3.30 0.15
C ALA A 137 11.45 3.54 -1.32
N GLY A 138 12.38 3.35 -2.26
CA GLY A 138 12.10 3.43 -3.70
C GLY A 138 11.08 2.38 -4.16
N MET A 139 11.21 1.13 -3.69
CA MET A 139 10.24 0.07 -3.96
C MET A 139 8.86 0.36 -3.36
N LEU A 140 8.81 0.94 -2.16
CA LEU A 140 7.56 1.36 -1.52
C LEU A 140 6.88 2.47 -2.33
N MET A 141 7.65 3.48 -2.75
CA MET A 141 7.14 4.55 -3.61
C MET A 141 6.59 4.01 -4.93
N LEU A 142 7.31 3.10 -5.57
CA LEU A 142 6.85 2.43 -6.79
C LEU A 142 5.54 1.68 -6.55
N TYR A 143 5.45 0.93 -5.44
CA TYR A 143 4.22 0.23 -5.08
C TYR A 143 3.04 1.19 -4.92
N LEU A 144 3.22 2.32 -4.23
CA LEU A 144 2.17 3.32 -4.05
C LEU A 144 1.72 3.93 -5.37
N ILE A 145 2.65 4.28 -6.25
CA ILE A 145 2.33 4.81 -7.59
C ILE A 145 1.53 3.79 -8.41
N LEU A 146 1.95 2.51 -8.39
CA LEU A 146 1.25 1.46 -9.13
C LEU A 146 -0.13 1.15 -8.54
N SER A 147 -0.30 1.22 -7.21
CA SER A 147 -1.61 1.01 -6.57
C SER A 147 -2.59 2.14 -6.88
N MET A 148 -2.16 3.39 -6.77
CA MET A 148 -2.99 4.56 -7.14
C MET A 148 -3.41 4.51 -8.62
N ARG A 149 -2.49 4.16 -9.52
CA ARG A 149 -2.84 4.00 -10.94
C ARG A 149 -3.91 2.93 -11.17
N ARG A 150 -3.83 1.80 -10.46
CA ARG A 150 -4.82 0.72 -10.57
C ARG A 150 -6.20 1.16 -10.09
N GLU A 151 -6.27 1.90 -8.98
CA GLU A 151 -7.52 2.44 -8.43
C GLU A 151 -8.17 3.40 -9.42
N VAL A 152 -7.43 4.38 -9.95
CA VAL A 152 -7.93 5.34 -10.95
C VAL A 152 -8.42 4.64 -12.23
N LEU A 153 -7.71 3.61 -12.70
CA LEU A 153 -8.14 2.85 -13.88
C LEU A 153 -9.40 2.03 -13.60
N ALA A 154 -9.53 1.45 -12.40
CA ALA A 154 -10.73 0.72 -11.99
C ALA A 154 -11.94 1.64 -11.88
N GLU A 155 -11.79 2.83 -11.30
CA GLU A 155 -12.85 3.86 -11.24
C GLU A 155 -13.31 4.30 -12.63
N ARG A 156 -12.38 4.56 -13.54
CA ARG A 156 -12.70 4.92 -14.93
C ARG A 156 -13.43 3.81 -15.67
N ALA A 157 -13.04 2.55 -15.45
CA ALA A 157 -13.69 1.39 -16.06
C ALA A 157 -15.13 1.23 -15.55
N THR A 158 -15.38 1.44 -14.25
CA THR A 158 -16.73 1.41 -13.66
C THR A 158 -17.59 2.59 -14.13
N ALA A 159 -17.04 3.78 -14.24
CA ALA A 159 -17.76 4.95 -14.75
C ALA A 159 -18.17 4.80 -16.23
N SER A 160 -17.37 4.11 -17.04
CA SER A 160 -17.69 3.85 -18.46
C SER A 160 -18.74 2.76 -18.67
N VAL A 161 -19.08 1.97 -17.64
CA VAL A 161 -20.09 0.88 -17.71
C VAL A 161 -21.44 1.32 -17.16
N GLN A 162 -21.56 2.49 -16.51
CA GLN A 162 -22.87 3.00 -16.13
C GLN A 162 -23.71 3.24 -17.40
N PRO A 163 -24.89 2.60 -17.54
CA PRO A 163 -25.79 2.85 -18.67
C PRO A 163 -26.17 4.32 -18.63
N GLN A 164 -26.00 5.04 -19.73
CA GLN A 164 -26.66 6.34 -19.91
C GLN A 164 -28.14 6.11 -19.70
N ASP A 165 -28.73 6.84 -18.78
CA ASP A 165 -30.17 6.80 -18.50
C ASP A 165 -30.89 7.15 -19.82
N PRO A 166 -31.75 6.27 -20.39
CA PRO A 166 -32.42 6.58 -21.65
C PRO A 166 -33.31 7.81 -21.59
N ALA A 167 -33.50 8.40 -20.41
CA ALA A 167 -34.32 9.60 -20.19
C ALA A 167 -33.62 10.92 -20.63
N GLU A 168 -32.30 10.91 -20.88
CA GLU A 168 -31.60 12.14 -21.30
C GLU A 168 -31.57 12.34 -22.83
N GLU A 169 -31.99 11.31 -23.64
CA GLU A 169 -32.18 11.43 -25.09
C GLU A 169 -33.62 11.79 -25.49
N ALA A 170 -34.49 12.16 -24.55
CA ALA A 170 -35.78 12.71 -24.89
C ALA A 170 -35.63 14.12 -25.47
N HIS A 171 -35.41 14.18 -26.77
CA HIS A 171 -35.41 15.41 -27.56
C HIS A 171 -36.74 16.12 -27.33
N PRO A 172 -36.79 17.42 -26.94
CA PRO A 172 -38.03 18.16 -26.67
C PRO A 172 -38.91 18.45 -27.89
N ASP A 173 -38.50 17.98 -29.07
CA ASP A 173 -39.20 18.19 -30.36
C ASP A 173 -39.76 16.96 -31.02
N ALA A 174 -40.09 15.89 -30.30
CA ALA A 174 -40.83 14.78 -30.87
C ALA A 174 -42.31 15.17 -31.01
N PRO A 175 -42.91 15.19 -32.24
CA PRO A 175 -44.34 15.54 -32.41
C PRO A 175 -45.23 14.47 -31.75
N ALA A 176 -46.25 14.95 -31.02
CA ALA A 176 -47.22 14.12 -30.32
C ALA A 176 -47.88 13.07 -31.27
N PRO A 177 -48.17 11.88 -30.80
CA PRO A 177 -48.91 10.89 -31.60
C PRO A 177 -50.29 11.40 -31.94
N TYR A 178 -50.63 11.39 -33.24
CA TYR A 178 -51.90 11.78 -33.81
C TYR A 178 -53.03 10.88 -33.24
N GLU A 179 -53.95 11.50 -32.48
CA GLU A 179 -55.19 10.88 -32.07
C GLU A 179 -56.07 10.66 -33.31
N ALA A 180 -56.21 9.43 -33.73
CA ALA A 180 -57.20 9.02 -34.72
C ALA A 180 -58.60 9.06 -34.10
N ALA A 181 -59.42 10.01 -34.53
CA ALA A 181 -60.79 10.16 -34.15
C ALA A 181 -61.58 8.88 -34.50
N ALA A 182 -62.28 8.32 -33.53
CA ALA A 182 -63.26 7.28 -33.68
C ALA A 182 -64.57 7.90 -34.11
N ASP A 183 -65.05 7.53 -35.28
CA ASP A 183 -66.45 7.81 -35.73
C ASP A 183 -67.37 6.66 -35.36
N THR A 184 -68.49 7.08 -34.86
CA THR A 184 -69.70 6.42 -34.42
C THR A 184 -70.31 5.43 -35.41
N THR A 185 -70.84 4.31 -34.88
CA THR A 185 -72.28 3.93 -35.10
C THR A 185 -72.58 2.67 -34.30
N ALA A 186 -73.63 2.74 -33.44
CA ALA A 186 -74.36 1.62 -32.90
C ALA A 186 -75.39 1.07 -33.94
N PRO A 187 -75.96 -0.13 -33.83
CA PRO A 187 -77.06 -0.34 -32.90
C PRO A 187 -77.22 -1.74 -32.27
N GLU A 188 -77.91 -1.73 -31.13
CA GLU A 188 -78.90 -2.65 -30.55
C GLU A 188 -78.89 -4.14 -30.86
N GLY A 189 -79.03 -4.94 -29.75
CA GLY A 189 -79.64 -6.24 -29.83
C GLY A 189 -79.38 -7.19 -28.64
N GLN A 190 -80.27 -7.11 -27.64
CA GLN A 190 -80.94 -8.20 -26.88
C GLN A 190 -80.11 -9.23 -26.06
N ARG A 191 -80.34 -9.16 -24.75
CA ARG A 191 -80.89 -10.12 -23.79
C ARG A 191 -80.39 -11.60 -23.84
N SER A 192 -79.95 -12.05 -22.67
CA SER A 192 -80.71 -12.81 -21.64
C SER A 192 -79.76 -13.49 -20.68
N ASP A 193 -80.02 -13.24 -19.45
CA ASP A 193 -80.44 -14.16 -18.36
C ASP A 193 -79.49 -15.26 -17.94
N ALA A 194 -79.26 -15.13 -16.66
CA ALA A 194 -79.51 -16.12 -15.60
C ALA A 194 -78.33 -16.75 -14.93
N THR A 195 -78.35 -16.45 -13.68
CA THR A 195 -78.24 -17.34 -12.49
C THR A 195 -76.87 -17.89 -12.17
N ASP A 196 -76.43 -17.71 -11.05
CA ASP A 196 -76.80 -17.98 -9.65
C ASP A 196 -75.65 -18.75 -8.93
N SER A 197 -75.48 -18.40 -7.73
CA SER A 197 -75.15 -19.18 -6.55
C SER A 197 -73.71 -19.34 -6.07
N ARG A 198 -73.50 -18.64 -5.00
CA ARG A 198 -73.13 -19.21 -3.63
C ARG A 198 -71.81 -19.96 -3.58
N SER A 199 -71.01 -19.76 -2.60
CA SER A 199 -71.01 -19.46 -1.18
C SER A 199 -69.66 -19.81 -0.64
N SER A 200 -69.22 -19.06 0.21
CA SER A 200 -69.00 -19.09 1.67
C SER A 200 -67.64 -19.55 2.13
N THR A 201 -67.16 -18.71 2.97
CA THR A 201 -66.53 -19.01 4.26
C THR A 201 -65.22 -19.76 4.27
N ASP A 202 -64.21 -19.41 4.93
CA ASP A 202 -64.14 -19.06 6.35
C ASP A 202 -62.77 -18.54 6.74
N ARG A 203 -62.71 -17.81 7.79
CA ARG A 203 -61.58 -17.15 8.46
C ARG A 203 -61.25 -17.95 9.71
N PRO A 204 -60.26 -17.56 10.51
CA PRO A 204 -58.97 -18.18 10.87
C PRO A 204 -59.09 -18.99 12.21
N PRO A 205 -58.10 -19.23 13.08
CA PRO A 205 -57.17 -18.34 13.75
C PRO A 205 -55.82 -18.92 14.24
N ASP A 206 -55.00 -17.98 14.70
CA ASP A 206 -54.14 -17.92 15.92
C ASP A 206 -53.20 -19.07 16.29
N GLY A 207 -52.06 -18.57 16.75
CA GLY A 207 -51.47 -19.11 17.96
C GLY A 207 -49.99 -19.39 17.97
N GLY A 208 -49.21 -18.52 18.64
CA GLY A 208 -48.35 -18.96 19.72
C GLY A 208 -46.85 -18.83 19.50
N ALA A 209 -46.29 -17.82 20.06
CA ALA A 209 -44.96 -17.86 20.69
C ALA A 209 -45.13 -18.66 22.04
N PRO A 210 -44.10 -18.99 22.83
CA PRO A 210 -42.77 -18.41 22.94
C PRO A 210 -41.63 -19.41 23.33
N ASP A 211 -40.44 -18.81 23.61
CA ASP A 211 -39.40 -19.23 24.56
C ASP A 211 -38.43 -20.37 24.19
N ALA A 212 -37.17 -20.02 24.03
CA ALA A 212 -36.02 -20.11 24.92
C ALA A 212 -34.77 -19.62 24.19
#